data_23dd2be98c430f1074012db7549161d7
#
_entry.id   23dd2be98c430f1074012db7549161d7
#
_cell.length_a   1.000
_cell.length_b   1.000
_cell.length_c   1.000
_cell.angle_alpha   90.00
_cell.angle_beta   90.00
_cell.angle_gamma   90.00
#
_symmetry.space_group_name_H-M   'P 1'
#
loop_
_entity.id
_entity.type
_entity.pdbx_description
1 polymer ?
#
loop_
_entity_poly.entity_id
_entity_poly.type
_entity_poly.pdbx_seq_one_letter_code
_entity_poly.pdbx_strand_id
1 'polypeptide(L)'
;MKHLLTAILLLAFAHTAAGERNVSLERDFGTLYGTLLTPDAGAETVAVIIAGSGPIPRNGSVNNYLYLAQALEKAGIASLRYDKRGIGASRFTEPEKMADAVLGDFIGDAAAWADYLAGEGFRRVVLIGHSEGALIAFCAAQQCPEVDAVISVAGAGYPLDEI
;
A
#
# COMPACT_ATOMS: atom_id res chain seq x y z
N MET A 1 -48.41 -14.05 -24.13
CA MET A 1 -47.25 -14.70 -23.48
C MET A 1 -46.11 -13.72 -23.52
N LYS A 2 -45.74 -13.11 -22.37
CA LYS A 2 -44.64 -12.14 -22.26
C LYS A 2 -43.42 -12.90 -21.78
N HIS A 3 -42.40 -13.00 -22.64
CA HIS A 3 -41.11 -13.59 -22.27
C HIS A 3 -40.30 -12.56 -21.42
N LEU A 4 -40.15 -12.86 -20.15
CA LEU A 4 -39.27 -12.11 -19.24
C LEU A 4 -37.82 -12.58 -19.50
N LEU A 5 -37.01 -11.76 -20.19
CA LEU A 5 -35.58 -12.00 -20.30
C LEU A 5 -34.92 -11.56 -18.98
N THR A 6 -34.52 -12.56 -18.18
CA THR A 6 -33.68 -12.30 -17.01
C THR A 6 -32.24 -12.13 -17.50
N ALA A 7 -31.75 -10.90 -17.51
CA ALA A 7 -30.34 -10.62 -17.76
C ALA A 7 -29.52 -11.00 -16.50
N ILE A 8 -28.75 -12.08 -16.61
CA ILE A 8 -27.74 -12.43 -15.58
C ILE A 8 -26.51 -11.55 -15.81
N LEU A 9 -26.34 -10.56 -14.95
CA LEU A 9 -25.12 -9.74 -14.93
C LEU A 9 -24.00 -10.58 -14.29
N LEU A 10 -23.16 -11.20 -15.12
CA LEU A 10 -21.91 -11.80 -14.65
C LEU A 10 -20.95 -10.66 -14.27
N LEU A 11 -20.81 -10.39 -12.98
CA LEU A 11 -19.67 -9.60 -12.46
C LEU A 11 -18.41 -10.45 -12.67
N ALA A 12 -17.63 -10.12 -13.68
CA ALA A 12 -16.28 -10.64 -13.83
C ALA A 12 -15.41 -9.99 -12.74
N PHE A 13 -15.15 -10.72 -11.66
CA PHE A 13 -14.07 -10.34 -10.74
C PHE A 13 -12.75 -10.48 -11.49
N ALA A 14 -12.03 -9.39 -11.66
CA ALA A 14 -10.65 -9.46 -12.10
C ALA A 14 -9.85 -10.19 -11.00
N HIS A 15 -9.53 -11.46 -11.23
CA HIS A 15 -8.66 -12.20 -10.32
C HIS A 15 -7.25 -11.64 -10.49
N THR A 16 -6.74 -10.97 -9.48
CA THR A 16 -5.32 -10.61 -9.42
C THR A 16 -4.51 -11.90 -9.37
N ALA A 17 -3.41 -11.95 -10.16
CA ALA A 17 -2.56 -13.14 -10.21
C ALA A 17 -2.06 -13.49 -8.80
N ALA A 18 -2.18 -14.76 -8.42
CA ALA A 18 -1.70 -15.28 -7.14
C ALA A 18 -0.16 -15.22 -7.04
N GLY A 19 0.33 -15.14 -5.81
CA GLY A 19 1.76 -15.11 -5.51
C GLY A 19 2.37 -13.71 -5.45
N GLU A 20 3.70 -13.66 -5.41
CA GLU A 20 4.44 -12.39 -5.40
C GLU A 20 4.64 -11.84 -6.81
N ARG A 21 4.35 -10.56 -7.00
CA ARG A 21 4.72 -9.82 -8.21
C ARG A 21 5.30 -8.45 -7.87
N ASN A 22 6.30 -8.04 -8.61
CA ASN A 22 6.81 -6.67 -8.52
C ASN A 22 5.86 -5.73 -9.23
N VAL A 23 5.63 -4.58 -8.61
CA VAL A 23 4.79 -3.49 -9.11
C VAL A 23 5.54 -2.17 -9.02
N SER A 24 5.17 -1.21 -9.85
CA SER A 24 5.78 0.11 -9.84
C SER A 24 4.79 1.21 -10.15
N LEU A 25 5.04 2.41 -9.61
CA LEU A 25 4.29 3.63 -9.89
C LEU A 25 5.25 4.75 -10.28
N GLU A 26 4.95 5.42 -11.38
CA GLU A 26 5.63 6.66 -11.75
C GLU A 26 5.18 7.81 -10.83
N ARG A 27 6.17 8.54 -10.31
CA ARG A 27 5.97 9.72 -9.46
C ARG A 27 6.84 10.87 -9.96
N ASP A 28 6.63 12.05 -9.42
CA ASP A 28 7.37 13.27 -9.75
C ASP A 28 8.89 13.17 -9.55
N PHE A 29 9.32 12.41 -8.54
CA PHE A 29 10.74 12.21 -8.22
C PHE A 29 11.41 11.08 -9.02
N GLY A 30 10.64 10.18 -9.60
CA GLY A 30 11.09 8.93 -10.23
C GLY A 30 10.06 7.82 -10.06
N THR A 31 10.50 6.58 -9.95
CA THR A 31 9.61 5.42 -9.85
C THR A 31 9.60 4.82 -8.45
N LEU A 32 8.42 4.63 -7.88
CA LEU A 32 8.22 3.80 -6.69
C LEU A 32 8.15 2.33 -7.07
N TYR A 33 8.81 1.48 -6.30
CA TYR A 33 8.79 0.02 -6.48
C TYR A 33 8.24 -0.69 -5.27
N GLY A 34 7.36 -1.65 -5.51
CA GLY A 34 6.74 -2.49 -4.49
C GLY A 34 6.71 -3.97 -4.87
N THR A 35 6.31 -4.78 -3.91
CA THR A 35 6.01 -6.20 -4.10
C THR A 35 4.61 -6.45 -3.57
N LEU A 36 3.71 -6.84 -4.45
CA LEU A 36 2.35 -7.27 -4.13
C LEU A 36 2.35 -8.79 -3.94
N LEU A 37 1.87 -9.23 -2.78
CA LEU A 37 1.65 -10.64 -2.45
C LEU A 37 0.15 -10.89 -2.41
N THR A 38 -0.33 -11.83 -3.24
CA THR A 38 -1.75 -12.18 -3.34
C THR A 38 -1.93 -13.66 -3.02
N PRO A 39 -2.86 -14.04 -2.11
CA PRO A 39 -3.20 -15.42 -1.83
C PRO A 39 -3.63 -16.19 -3.07
N ASP A 40 -3.39 -17.52 -3.10
CA ASP A 40 -3.76 -18.39 -4.24
C ASP A 40 -5.25 -18.36 -4.56
N ALA A 41 -6.11 -18.25 -3.55
CA ALA A 41 -7.55 -18.10 -3.72
C ALA A 41 -8.00 -16.70 -4.19
N GLY A 42 -7.05 -15.78 -4.40
CA GLY A 42 -7.35 -14.36 -4.58
C GLY A 42 -7.65 -13.66 -3.25
N ALA A 43 -7.90 -12.36 -3.31
CA ALA A 43 -8.28 -11.56 -2.14
C ALA A 43 -9.20 -10.41 -2.53
N GLU A 44 -10.20 -10.10 -1.73
CA GLU A 44 -11.01 -8.88 -1.86
C GLU A 44 -10.38 -7.69 -1.13
N THR A 45 -9.55 -7.97 -0.13
CA THR A 45 -8.88 -6.96 0.72
C THR A 45 -7.40 -6.97 0.45
N VAL A 46 -6.83 -5.77 0.34
CA VAL A 46 -5.38 -5.57 0.25
C VAL A 46 -4.91 -4.60 1.33
N ALA A 47 -3.76 -4.91 1.94
CA ALA A 47 -3.10 -4.06 2.91
C ALA A 47 -1.84 -3.40 2.32
N VAL A 48 -1.71 -2.08 2.41
CA VAL A 48 -0.46 -1.35 2.13
C VAL A 48 0.35 -1.25 3.40
N ILE A 49 1.53 -1.86 3.44
CA ILE A 49 2.43 -1.82 4.60
C ILE A 49 3.38 -0.63 4.44
N ILE A 50 3.25 0.34 5.34
CA ILE A 50 4.00 1.61 5.32
C ILE A 50 5.08 1.56 6.39
N ALA A 51 6.33 1.61 5.97
CA ALA A 51 7.49 1.53 6.86
C ALA A 51 7.64 2.76 7.75
N GLY A 52 8.27 2.56 8.92
CA GLY A 52 8.66 3.64 9.84
C GLY A 52 9.74 4.55 9.27
N SER A 53 10.26 5.45 10.12
CA SER A 53 11.31 6.42 9.77
C SER A 53 12.62 5.75 9.36
N GLY A 54 13.43 6.49 8.59
CA GLY A 54 14.75 6.07 8.14
C GLY A 54 14.75 5.20 6.88
N PRO A 55 15.93 4.69 6.49
CA PRO A 55 16.15 3.96 5.24
C PRO A 55 15.74 2.49 5.35
N ILE A 56 14.49 2.24 5.71
CA ILE A 56 13.94 0.90 5.90
C ILE A 56 13.50 0.32 4.54
N PRO A 57 14.07 -0.80 4.09
CA PRO A 57 13.65 -1.47 2.86
C PRO A 57 12.25 -2.08 3.00
N ARG A 58 11.62 -2.42 1.86
CA ARG A 58 10.23 -2.93 1.80
C ARG A 58 9.98 -4.18 2.67
N ASN A 59 11.01 -4.97 2.93
CA ASN A 59 10.88 -6.16 3.78
C ASN A 59 11.06 -5.86 5.28
N GLY A 60 11.49 -4.63 5.63
CA GLY A 60 11.87 -4.26 6.98
C GLY A 60 13.32 -4.65 7.32
N SER A 61 13.86 -4.11 8.41
CA SER A 61 15.26 -4.32 8.80
C SER A 61 15.60 -5.78 9.17
N VAL A 62 14.60 -6.54 9.68
CA VAL A 62 14.72 -7.95 10.06
C VAL A 62 13.63 -8.80 9.40
N ASN A 63 13.22 -8.43 8.20
CA ASN A 63 12.12 -9.05 7.45
C ASN A 63 10.75 -9.00 8.16
N ASN A 64 10.56 -8.11 9.12
CA ASN A 64 9.31 -7.99 9.88
C ASN A 64 8.11 -7.68 8.98
N TYR A 65 8.27 -6.85 7.94
CA TYR A 65 7.19 -6.55 6.99
C TYR A 65 6.96 -7.71 6.02
N LEU A 66 8.00 -8.47 5.68
CA LEU A 66 7.85 -9.71 4.92
C LEU A 66 7.03 -10.74 5.70
N TYR A 67 7.35 -10.93 6.99
CA TYR A 67 6.60 -11.87 7.84
C TYR A 67 5.15 -11.42 8.07
N LEU A 68 4.91 -10.10 8.18
CA LEU A 68 3.56 -9.56 8.25
C LEU A 68 2.78 -9.86 6.96
N ALA A 69 3.38 -9.63 5.79
CA ALA A 69 2.77 -9.93 4.51
C ALA A 69 2.41 -11.41 4.37
N GLN A 70 3.31 -12.31 4.76
CA GLN A 70 3.06 -13.75 4.75
C GLN A 70 1.95 -14.18 5.74
N ALA A 71 1.83 -13.48 6.88
CA ALA A 71 0.73 -13.73 7.82
C ALA A 71 -0.61 -13.26 7.25
N LEU A 72 -0.65 -12.11 6.59
CA LEU A 72 -1.83 -11.59 5.90
C LEU A 72 -2.26 -12.54 4.76
N GLU A 73 -1.31 -13.02 3.95
CA GLU A 73 -1.57 -13.99 2.89
C GLU A 73 -2.27 -15.25 3.42
N LYS A 74 -1.74 -15.83 4.53
CA LYS A 74 -2.35 -16.99 5.20
C LYS A 74 -3.77 -16.70 5.72
N ALA A 75 -4.07 -15.42 6.02
CA ALA A 75 -5.40 -14.97 6.43
C ALA A 75 -6.31 -14.61 5.24
N GLY A 76 -5.88 -14.83 3.99
CA GLY A 76 -6.66 -14.52 2.79
C GLY A 76 -6.66 -13.03 2.41
N ILE A 77 -5.68 -12.26 2.88
CA ILE A 77 -5.53 -10.82 2.65
C ILE A 77 -4.28 -10.60 1.78
N ALA A 78 -4.44 -9.90 0.66
CA ALA A 78 -3.31 -9.46 -0.14
C ALA A 78 -2.54 -8.33 0.57
N SER A 79 -1.26 -8.16 0.23
CA SER A 79 -0.48 -7.07 0.81
C SER A 79 0.55 -6.50 -0.16
N LEU A 80 0.71 -5.19 -0.12
CA LEU A 80 1.76 -4.46 -0.79
C LEU A 80 2.81 -4.00 0.21
N ARG A 81 4.07 -4.34 -0.04
CA ARG A 81 5.26 -3.78 0.61
C ARG A 81 6.00 -2.95 -0.44
N TYR A 82 6.37 -1.73 -0.12
CA TYR A 82 7.06 -0.87 -1.08
C TYR A 82 8.28 -0.20 -0.45
N ASP A 83 9.27 0.11 -1.28
CA ASP A 83 10.39 0.95 -0.89
C ASP A 83 9.92 2.40 -0.92
N LYS A 84 10.03 3.12 0.21
CA LYS A 84 9.76 4.57 0.23
C LYS A 84 10.68 5.30 -0.74
N ARG A 85 10.28 6.50 -1.20
CA ARG A 85 11.12 7.31 -2.08
C ARG A 85 12.54 7.49 -1.52
N GLY A 86 13.54 7.32 -2.37
CA GLY A 86 14.95 7.35 -2.02
C GLY A 86 15.50 6.03 -1.44
N ILE A 87 14.65 5.02 -1.17
CA ILE A 87 15.06 3.77 -0.53
C ILE A 87 15.03 2.61 -1.53
N GLY A 88 15.95 1.67 -1.38
CA GLY A 88 15.97 0.44 -2.15
C GLY A 88 15.97 0.67 -3.66
N ALA A 89 14.92 0.20 -4.34
CA ALA A 89 14.75 0.38 -5.78
C ALA A 89 14.09 1.73 -6.13
N SER A 90 13.38 2.37 -5.20
CA SER A 90 12.64 3.63 -5.39
C SER A 90 13.57 4.85 -5.36
N ARG A 91 14.51 4.95 -6.31
CA ARG A 91 15.54 5.99 -6.35
C ARG A 91 15.03 7.23 -7.05
N PHE A 92 15.53 8.40 -6.61
CA PHE A 92 15.32 9.66 -7.31
C PHE A 92 16.00 9.64 -8.68
N THR A 93 15.33 10.14 -9.70
CA THR A 93 15.91 10.39 -11.03
C THR A 93 17.02 11.42 -10.94
N GLU A 94 16.84 12.42 -10.06
CA GLU A 94 17.83 13.44 -9.70
C GLU A 94 18.20 13.25 -8.21
N PRO A 95 19.30 12.53 -7.90
CA PRO A 95 19.64 12.14 -6.52
C PRO A 95 19.79 13.31 -5.53
N GLU A 96 20.17 14.49 -6.01
CA GLU A 96 20.30 15.72 -5.20
C GLU A 96 18.95 16.19 -4.64
N LYS A 97 17.84 15.89 -5.29
CA LYS A 97 16.49 16.24 -4.82
C LYS A 97 16.01 15.39 -3.64
N MET A 98 16.73 14.33 -3.30
CA MET A 98 16.37 13.51 -2.15
C MET A 98 16.35 14.29 -0.83
N ALA A 99 17.21 15.31 -0.70
CA ALA A 99 17.27 16.15 0.49
C ALA A 99 16.05 17.08 0.65
N ASP A 100 15.31 17.32 -0.43
CA ASP A 100 14.13 18.19 -0.45
C ASP A 100 12.85 17.44 -0.10
N ALA A 101 12.90 16.10 0.03
CA ALA A 101 11.74 15.29 0.33
C ALA A 101 11.15 15.62 1.71
N VAL A 102 9.86 15.91 1.75
CA VAL A 102 9.11 16.26 2.95
C VAL A 102 8.06 15.20 3.29
N LEU A 103 7.51 15.22 4.50
CA LEU A 103 6.51 14.25 4.94
C LEU A 103 5.31 14.17 3.98
N GLY A 104 4.89 15.30 3.41
CA GLY A 104 3.80 15.36 2.42
C GLY A 104 4.01 14.47 1.20
N ASP A 105 5.26 14.31 0.78
CA ASP A 105 5.61 13.44 -0.35
C ASP A 105 5.38 11.96 -0.04
N PHE A 106 5.74 11.51 1.16
CA PHE A 106 5.52 10.13 1.60
C PHE A 106 4.03 9.83 1.80
N ILE A 107 3.25 10.84 2.25
CA ILE A 107 1.80 10.76 2.36
C ILE A 107 1.18 10.59 0.97
N GLY A 108 1.58 11.42 0.00
CA GLY A 108 1.12 11.33 -1.38
C GLY A 108 1.49 10.00 -2.06
N ASP A 109 2.65 9.43 -1.73
CA ASP A 109 3.07 8.11 -2.23
C ASP A 109 2.19 6.98 -1.68
N ALA A 110 1.86 7.04 -0.38
CA ALA A 110 0.99 6.04 0.24
C ALA A 110 -0.45 6.11 -0.32
N ALA A 111 -0.97 7.32 -0.54
CA ALA A 111 -2.27 7.53 -1.18
C ALA A 111 -2.27 6.99 -2.63
N ALA A 112 -1.22 7.26 -3.40
CA ALA A 112 -1.11 6.77 -4.77
C ALA A 112 -1.04 5.24 -4.85
N TRP A 113 -0.42 4.56 -3.89
CA TRP A 113 -0.48 3.11 -3.80
C TRP A 113 -1.88 2.59 -3.48
N ALA A 114 -2.63 3.29 -2.63
CA ALA A 114 -4.03 2.92 -2.35
C ALA A 114 -4.90 3.06 -3.60
N ASP A 115 -4.82 4.16 -4.33
CA ASP A 115 -5.52 4.37 -5.60
C ASP A 115 -5.16 3.30 -6.64
N TYR A 116 -3.86 2.99 -6.78
CA TYR A 116 -3.40 1.95 -7.68
C TYR A 116 -4.05 0.59 -7.37
N LEU A 117 -4.09 0.21 -6.10
CA LEU A 117 -4.64 -1.09 -5.68
C LEU A 117 -6.17 -1.15 -5.83
N ALA A 118 -6.87 -0.06 -5.58
CA ALA A 118 -8.31 0.04 -5.89
C ALA A 118 -8.55 -0.16 -7.41
N GLY A 119 -7.69 0.44 -8.25
CA GLY A 119 -7.70 0.26 -9.70
C GLY A 119 -7.38 -1.17 -10.16
N GLU A 120 -6.61 -1.94 -9.37
CA GLU A 120 -6.35 -3.37 -9.60
C GLU A 120 -7.56 -4.28 -9.29
N GLY A 121 -8.64 -3.73 -8.73
CA GLY A 121 -9.90 -4.42 -8.47
C GLY A 121 -10.06 -4.94 -7.03
N PHE A 122 -9.18 -4.57 -6.11
CA PHE A 122 -9.41 -4.84 -4.68
C PHE A 122 -10.60 -4.02 -4.17
N ARG A 123 -11.51 -4.67 -3.45
CA ARG A 123 -12.73 -4.04 -2.93
C ARG A 123 -12.51 -3.26 -1.65
N ARG A 124 -11.46 -3.59 -0.92
CA ARG A 124 -11.09 -2.94 0.33
C ARG A 124 -9.59 -2.69 0.37
N VAL A 125 -9.21 -1.47 0.65
CA VAL A 125 -7.81 -1.04 0.82
C VAL A 125 -7.60 -0.63 2.26
N VAL A 126 -6.64 -1.26 2.93
CA VAL A 126 -6.27 -0.98 4.32
C VAL A 126 -4.84 -0.47 4.35
N LEU A 127 -4.57 0.60 5.08
CA LEU A 127 -3.21 1.07 5.33
C LEU A 127 -2.73 0.53 6.68
N ILE A 128 -1.59 -0.14 6.72
CA ILE A 128 -0.91 -0.61 7.94
C ILE A 128 0.36 0.21 8.09
N GLY A 129 0.35 1.20 8.97
CA GLY A 129 1.49 2.07 9.23
C GLY A 129 2.25 1.68 10.48
N HIS A 130 3.58 1.55 10.40
CA HIS A 130 4.46 1.30 11.52
C HIS A 130 5.21 2.58 11.92
N SER A 131 5.17 2.97 13.20
CA SER A 131 5.87 4.14 13.73
C SER A 131 5.49 5.41 12.94
N GLU A 132 6.43 6.13 12.32
CA GLU A 132 6.17 7.25 11.40
C GLU A 132 5.18 6.88 10.29
N GLY A 133 5.24 5.64 9.79
CA GLY A 133 4.29 5.12 8.80
C GLY A 133 2.85 5.15 9.26
N ALA A 134 2.57 5.12 10.56
CA ALA A 134 1.22 5.28 11.10
C ALA A 134 0.69 6.70 10.87
N LEU A 135 1.51 7.73 11.09
CA LEU A 135 1.16 9.11 10.77
C LEU A 135 0.91 9.28 9.26
N ILE A 136 1.81 8.73 8.43
CA ILE A 136 1.65 8.73 6.97
C ILE A 136 0.32 8.07 6.59
N ALA A 137 -0.01 6.91 7.18
CA ALA A 137 -1.25 6.18 6.89
C ALA A 137 -2.50 7.01 7.23
N PHE A 138 -2.55 7.65 8.40
CA PHE A 138 -3.69 8.50 8.79
C PHE A 138 -3.86 9.69 7.85
N CYS A 139 -2.76 10.36 7.50
CA CYS A 139 -2.82 11.50 6.60
C CYS A 139 -3.17 11.10 5.16
N ALA A 140 -2.67 9.96 4.68
CA ALA A 140 -2.99 9.42 3.36
C ALA A 140 -4.48 9.03 3.26
N ALA A 141 -5.05 8.41 4.30
CA ALA A 141 -6.46 8.07 4.34
C ALA A 141 -7.40 9.29 4.28
N GLN A 142 -6.94 10.47 4.74
CA GLN A 142 -7.71 11.71 4.61
C GLN A 142 -7.70 12.27 3.18
N GLN A 143 -6.72 11.88 2.36
CA GLN A 143 -6.55 12.36 0.99
C GLN A 143 -7.04 11.37 -0.07
N CYS A 144 -7.25 10.10 0.31
CA CYS A 144 -7.60 9.01 -0.60
C CYS A 144 -8.91 8.34 -0.14
N PRO A 145 -10.04 8.59 -0.80
CA PRO A 145 -11.34 8.00 -0.45
C PRO A 145 -11.39 6.48 -0.62
N GLU A 146 -10.42 5.91 -1.35
CA GLU A 146 -10.32 4.46 -1.60
C GLU A 146 -9.81 3.70 -0.35
N VAL A 147 -9.35 4.40 0.69
CA VAL A 147 -8.89 3.78 1.93
C VAL A 147 -10.05 3.51 2.87
N ASP A 148 -10.31 2.23 3.14
CA ASP A 148 -11.41 1.78 4.03
C ASP A 148 -11.03 1.80 5.50
N ALA A 149 -9.75 1.56 5.83
CA ALA A 149 -9.29 1.49 7.21
C ALA A 149 -7.79 1.78 7.36
N VAL A 150 -7.40 2.20 8.56
CA VAL A 150 -6.01 2.38 8.97
C VAL A 150 -5.72 1.54 10.21
N ILE A 151 -4.60 0.82 10.20
CA ILE A 151 -4.06 0.11 11.34
C ILE A 151 -2.74 0.78 11.75
N SER A 152 -2.71 1.34 12.95
CA SER A 152 -1.52 1.94 13.54
C SER A 152 -0.76 0.93 14.37
N VAL A 153 0.50 0.69 14.01
CA VAL A 153 1.41 -0.20 14.74
C VAL A 153 2.54 0.65 15.33
N ALA A 154 2.57 0.76 16.65
CA ALA A 154 3.55 1.59 17.37
C ALA A 154 3.64 3.04 16.86
N GLY A 155 2.53 3.59 16.40
CA GLY A 155 2.43 5.00 16.01
C GLY A 155 2.38 5.92 17.23
N ALA A 156 2.76 7.19 17.03
CA ALA A 156 2.64 8.20 18.08
C ALA A 156 1.16 8.39 18.47
N GLY A 157 0.88 8.37 19.77
CA GLY A 157 -0.46 8.60 20.31
C GLY A 157 -0.75 10.08 20.61
N TYR A 158 0.25 10.94 20.42
CA TYR A 158 0.21 12.38 20.67
C TYR A 158 0.77 13.16 19.48
N PRO A 159 0.44 14.45 19.33
CA PRO A 159 1.09 15.34 18.37
C PRO A 159 2.62 15.30 18.49
N LEU A 160 3.33 15.45 17.36
CA LEU A 160 4.80 15.34 17.34
C LEU A 160 5.52 16.44 18.14
N ASP A 161 4.86 17.55 18.34
CA ASP A 161 5.35 18.68 19.16
C ASP A 161 5.14 18.48 20.67
N GLU A 162 4.43 17.41 21.06
CA GLU A 162 4.22 17.02 22.46
C GLU A 162 5.08 15.80 22.89
N ILE A 163 5.92 15.27 22.00
CA ILE A 163 6.85 14.15 22.23
C ILE A 163 8.26 14.67 22.35
#